data_0308d82900a5e92db0702719f2925804
#
_entry.id   0308d82900a5e92db0702719f2925804
#
_cell.length_a   1.000
_cell.length_b   1.000
_cell.length_c   1.000
_cell.angle_alpha   90.00
_cell.angle_beta   90.00
_cell.angle_gamma   90.00
#
_symmetry.space_group_name_H-M   'P 1'
#
loop_
_entity.id
_entity.type
_entity.pdbx_description
1 polymer ?
#
loop_
_entity_poly.entity_id
_entity_poly.type
_entity_poly.pdbx_seq_one_letter_code
_entity_poly.pdbx_strand_id
1 'polypeptide(L)'
;KGASELSNWMAEMGLLGERPGKAIMGDSVAVKLFSTMLARTAPLSIDEAVEMTKATKPRLIRILERFHAAGIVERVARIDRLPTILWEAMESQFRKRGEDWLLLKGGFNRQLPPRQAEILVKALKKGKLNPELVEKNLAKVSPEEQMLLLNLLGGRLPFGYRMVGDNPKRCAEMCMSKLDRVLRRIRRVAEQLEKAYLEG
;
A
#
# COMPACT_ATOMS: atom_id res chain seq x y z
N LYS A 1 22.16 -20.82 5.89
CA LYS A 1 21.48 -21.78 4.98
C LYS A 1 20.15 -21.19 4.47
N GLY A 2 19.26 -20.72 5.34
CA GLY A 2 17.94 -20.21 4.91
C GLY A 2 17.98 -19.00 3.95
N ALA A 3 18.95 -18.10 4.09
CA ALA A 3 19.09 -16.97 3.17
C ALA A 3 19.46 -17.40 1.74
N SER A 4 20.24 -18.48 1.58
CA SER A 4 20.59 -19.02 0.26
C SER A 4 19.41 -19.72 -0.42
N GLU A 5 18.60 -20.46 0.33
CA GLU A 5 17.39 -21.12 -0.17
C GLU A 5 16.34 -20.10 -0.63
N LEU A 6 16.12 -19.05 0.18
CA LEU A 6 15.25 -17.95 -0.21
C LEU A 6 15.74 -17.24 -1.45
N SER A 7 17.05 -16.99 -1.56
CA SER A 7 17.65 -16.37 -2.76
C SER A 7 17.46 -17.21 -4.01
N ASN A 8 17.64 -18.53 -3.90
CA ASN A 8 17.44 -19.45 -5.01
C ASN A 8 15.97 -19.46 -5.46
N TRP A 9 15.05 -19.60 -4.50
CA TRP A 9 13.63 -19.54 -4.79
C TRP A 9 13.23 -18.22 -5.48
N MET A 10 13.72 -17.08 -4.98
CA MET A 10 13.45 -15.78 -5.58
C MET A 10 14.03 -15.65 -7.00
N ALA A 11 15.19 -16.27 -7.26
CA ALA A 11 15.78 -16.28 -8.58
C ALA A 11 14.96 -17.10 -9.57
N GLU A 12 14.54 -18.30 -9.17
CA GLU A 12 13.69 -19.18 -9.98
C GLU A 12 12.33 -18.53 -10.29
N MET A 13 11.81 -17.75 -9.36
CA MET A 13 10.60 -16.95 -9.56
C MET A 13 10.83 -15.67 -10.39
N GLY A 14 12.03 -15.39 -10.85
CA GLY A 14 12.36 -14.19 -11.64
C GLY A 14 12.35 -12.87 -10.84
N LEU A 15 12.36 -12.95 -9.51
CA LEU A 15 12.21 -11.79 -8.63
C LEU A 15 13.49 -10.97 -8.43
N LEU A 16 14.65 -11.55 -8.66
CA LEU A 16 15.95 -10.90 -8.44
C LEU A 16 16.44 -10.05 -9.61
N GLY A 17 15.81 -10.16 -10.78
CA GLY A 17 16.26 -9.52 -12.02
C GLY A 17 17.43 -10.28 -12.65
N GLU A 18 17.32 -10.48 -13.93
CA GLU A 18 18.32 -11.20 -14.71
C GLU A 18 19.59 -10.36 -14.86
N ARG A 19 20.68 -10.84 -14.30
CA ARG A 19 22.02 -10.57 -14.75
C ARG A 19 22.68 -11.92 -14.98
N PRO A 20 22.75 -12.38 -16.22
CA PRO A 20 23.42 -13.65 -16.55
C PRO A 20 24.85 -13.67 -15.98
N GLY A 21 25.22 -14.74 -15.30
CA GLY A 21 26.58 -14.97 -14.82
C GLY A 21 26.97 -14.35 -13.47
N LYS A 22 26.06 -13.73 -12.72
CA LYS A 22 26.35 -13.31 -11.34
C LYS A 22 25.72 -14.28 -10.35
N ALA A 23 26.55 -14.79 -9.43
CA ALA A 23 26.08 -15.53 -8.26
C ALA A 23 25.02 -14.72 -7.49
N ILE A 24 23.94 -15.38 -7.10
CA ILE A 24 22.89 -14.79 -6.28
C ILE A 24 23.46 -14.65 -4.87
N MET A 25 23.67 -13.42 -4.45
CA MET A 25 24.13 -13.12 -3.09
C MET A 25 22.93 -12.99 -2.15
N GLY A 26 22.96 -13.69 -1.02
CA GLY A 26 21.94 -13.63 0.02
C GLY A 26 21.69 -12.22 0.59
N ASP A 27 22.64 -11.30 0.39
CA ASP A 27 22.56 -9.89 0.78
C ASP A 27 21.96 -8.96 -0.28
N SER A 28 21.33 -9.50 -1.32
CA SER A 28 20.69 -8.62 -2.30
C SER A 28 19.58 -7.80 -1.62
N VAL A 29 19.44 -6.53 -2.01
CA VAL A 29 18.40 -5.63 -1.51
C VAL A 29 17.01 -6.26 -1.70
N ALA A 30 16.79 -6.98 -2.79
CA ALA A 30 15.54 -7.67 -3.07
C ALA A 30 15.25 -8.78 -2.04
N VAL A 31 16.25 -9.60 -1.68
CA VAL A 31 16.11 -10.67 -0.68
C VAL A 31 15.84 -10.08 0.69
N LYS A 32 16.59 -9.04 1.09
CA LYS A 32 16.38 -8.35 2.35
C LYS A 32 14.99 -7.73 2.44
N LEU A 33 14.54 -7.08 1.38
CA LEU A 33 13.22 -6.47 1.31
C LEU A 33 12.11 -7.53 1.42
N PHE A 34 12.24 -8.62 0.68
CA PHE A 34 11.29 -9.73 0.70
C PHE A 34 11.21 -10.38 2.09
N SER A 35 12.34 -10.71 2.71
CA SER A 35 12.39 -11.26 4.08
C SER A 35 11.72 -10.33 5.09
N THR A 36 11.97 -9.03 4.96
CA THR A 36 11.34 -8.04 5.82
C THR A 36 9.84 -8.00 5.65
N MET A 37 9.36 -8.05 4.41
CA MET A 37 7.92 -8.03 4.11
C MET A 37 7.22 -9.31 4.59
N LEU A 38 7.88 -10.49 4.52
CA LEU A 38 7.35 -11.74 5.06
C LEU A 38 7.16 -11.69 6.59
N ALA A 39 8.04 -10.99 7.28
CA ALA A 39 7.98 -10.85 8.74
C ALA A 39 6.97 -9.79 9.22
N ARG A 40 6.32 -9.07 8.30
CA ARG A 40 5.40 -7.96 8.62
C ARG A 40 3.99 -8.25 8.16
N THR A 41 3.03 -7.92 9.00
CA THR A 41 1.60 -7.87 8.63
C THR A 41 1.18 -6.49 8.11
N ALA A 42 1.82 -5.42 8.63
CA ALA A 42 1.53 -4.05 8.21
C ALA A 42 2.16 -3.74 6.85
N PRO A 43 1.45 -3.00 5.97
CA PRO A 43 2.00 -2.58 4.68
C PRO A 43 3.27 -1.75 4.85
N LEU A 44 4.26 -1.97 3.99
CA LEU A 44 5.55 -1.27 3.98
C LEU A 44 5.49 -0.08 3.04
N SER A 45 5.83 1.12 3.52
CA SER A 45 6.00 2.29 2.66
C SER A 45 7.38 2.28 1.98
N ILE A 46 7.52 3.05 0.89
CA ILE A 46 8.82 3.22 0.21
C ILE A 46 9.86 3.84 1.15
N ASP A 47 9.46 4.82 1.97
CA ASP A 47 10.38 5.53 2.85
C ASP A 47 10.87 4.61 3.98
N GLU A 48 9.98 3.81 4.59
CA GLU A 48 10.38 2.74 5.52
C GLU A 48 11.33 1.72 4.86
N ALA A 49 11.06 1.34 3.60
CA ALA A 49 11.94 0.43 2.86
C ALA A 49 13.34 1.03 2.61
N VAL A 50 13.43 2.34 2.35
CA VAL A 50 14.72 3.07 2.24
C VAL A 50 15.47 3.02 3.56
N GLU A 51 14.81 3.32 4.67
CA GLU A 51 15.43 3.29 6.01
C GLU A 51 15.98 1.91 6.37
N MET A 52 15.24 0.85 6.07
CA MET A 52 15.59 -0.51 6.43
C MET A 52 16.68 -1.11 5.54
N THR A 53 16.65 -0.81 4.26
CA THR A 53 17.58 -1.42 3.29
C THR A 53 18.78 -0.56 2.97
N LYS A 54 18.71 0.75 3.26
CA LYS A 54 19.69 1.78 2.86
C LYS A 54 19.87 1.87 1.32
N ALA A 55 18.89 1.36 0.58
CA ALA A 55 18.88 1.43 -0.88
C ALA A 55 18.17 2.69 -1.37
N THR A 56 18.45 3.11 -2.60
CA THR A 56 17.82 4.28 -3.19
C THR A 56 16.36 4.05 -3.54
N LYS A 57 15.54 5.07 -3.39
CA LYS A 57 14.10 5.03 -3.67
C LYS A 57 13.77 4.47 -5.08
N PRO A 58 14.44 4.89 -6.18
CA PRO A 58 14.17 4.32 -7.51
C PRO A 58 14.47 2.83 -7.62
N ARG A 59 15.52 2.36 -6.92
CA ARG A 59 15.85 0.93 -6.89
C ARG A 59 14.76 0.12 -6.18
N LEU A 60 14.27 0.60 -5.06
CA LEU A 60 13.22 -0.06 -4.28
C LEU A 60 11.89 -0.08 -5.04
N ILE A 61 11.53 1.01 -5.70
CA ILE A 61 10.34 1.06 -6.55
C ILE A 61 10.40 -0.03 -7.61
N ARG A 62 11.51 -0.16 -8.34
CA ARG A 62 11.67 -1.21 -9.36
C ARG A 62 11.58 -2.62 -8.81
N ILE A 63 12.11 -2.88 -7.60
CA ILE A 63 12.01 -4.18 -6.95
C ILE A 63 10.56 -4.47 -6.57
N LEU A 64 9.88 -3.51 -5.94
CA LEU A 64 8.48 -3.66 -5.51
C LEU A 64 7.51 -3.78 -6.68
N GLU A 65 7.75 -3.06 -7.77
CA GLU A 65 6.97 -3.21 -9.01
C GLU A 65 7.15 -4.61 -9.63
N ARG A 66 8.36 -5.17 -9.58
CA ARG A 66 8.60 -6.56 -10.01
C ARG A 66 7.84 -7.55 -9.13
N PHE A 67 7.89 -7.39 -7.82
CA PHE A 67 7.14 -8.24 -6.89
C PHE A 67 5.61 -8.10 -7.11
N HIS A 68 5.14 -6.90 -7.36
CA HIS A 68 3.74 -6.64 -7.67
C HIS A 68 3.34 -7.26 -9.02
N ALA A 69 4.16 -7.12 -10.04
CA ALA A 69 3.92 -7.73 -11.36
C ALA A 69 3.89 -9.27 -11.28
N ALA A 70 4.78 -9.87 -10.49
CA ALA A 70 4.77 -11.30 -10.19
C ALA A 70 3.54 -11.74 -9.38
N GLY A 71 2.81 -10.81 -8.75
CA GLY A 71 1.60 -11.08 -7.97
C GLY A 71 1.85 -11.57 -6.55
N ILE A 72 3.09 -11.45 -6.03
CA ILE A 72 3.43 -11.80 -4.65
C ILE A 72 3.25 -10.66 -3.67
N VAL A 73 3.16 -9.43 -4.18
CA VAL A 73 2.96 -8.22 -3.40
C VAL A 73 1.76 -7.46 -3.93
N GLU A 74 0.96 -6.92 -3.05
CA GLU A 74 -0.15 -6.03 -3.38
C GLU A 74 0.10 -4.61 -2.86
N ARG A 75 -0.48 -3.62 -3.55
CA ARG A 75 -0.53 -2.24 -3.08
C ARG A 75 -1.82 -2.04 -2.31
N VAL A 76 -1.70 -1.55 -1.09
CA VAL A 76 -2.85 -1.30 -0.20
C VAL A 76 -2.76 0.08 0.42
N ALA A 77 -3.91 0.68 0.69
CA ALA A 77 -3.96 1.94 1.42
C ALA A 77 -3.44 1.75 2.86
N ARG A 78 -2.65 2.71 3.34
CA ARG A 78 -2.10 2.73 4.70
C ARG A 78 -3.16 3.25 5.68
N ILE A 79 -4.17 2.41 5.99
CA ILE A 79 -5.24 2.75 6.93
C ILE A 79 -4.67 3.04 8.33
N ASP A 80 -3.56 2.41 8.69
CA ASP A 80 -2.82 2.68 9.92
C ASP A 80 -2.34 4.14 10.05
N ARG A 81 -2.21 4.85 8.92
CA ARG A 81 -1.82 6.27 8.87
C ARG A 81 -3.01 7.23 8.85
N LEU A 82 -4.23 6.71 8.81
CA LEU A 82 -5.43 7.52 8.66
C LEU A 82 -5.57 8.61 9.74
N PRO A 83 -5.35 8.35 11.05
CA PRO A 83 -5.44 9.39 12.07
C PRO A 83 -4.43 10.52 11.85
N THR A 84 -3.19 10.19 11.49
CA THR A 84 -2.14 11.18 11.23
C THR A 84 -2.47 12.06 10.02
N ILE A 85 -2.88 11.44 8.90
CA ILE A 85 -3.20 12.17 7.67
C ILE A 85 -4.47 13.01 7.83
N LEU A 86 -5.47 12.51 8.58
CA LEU A 86 -6.65 13.29 8.94
C LEU A 86 -6.28 14.52 9.79
N TRP A 87 -5.45 14.33 10.80
CA TRP A 87 -4.95 15.44 11.62
C TRP A 87 -4.26 16.51 10.76
N GLU A 88 -3.31 16.13 9.91
CA GLU A 88 -2.60 17.04 9.00
C GLU A 88 -3.57 17.78 8.06
N ALA A 89 -4.54 17.07 7.49
CA ALA A 89 -5.54 17.63 6.60
C ALA A 89 -6.46 18.62 7.35
N MET A 90 -6.93 18.26 8.55
CA MET A 90 -7.77 19.14 9.39
C MET A 90 -7.03 20.43 9.75
N GLU A 91 -5.78 20.34 10.22
CA GLU A 91 -4.98 21.51 10.56
C GLU A 91 -4.72 22.41 9.34
N SER A 92 -4.34 21.79 8.21
CA SER A 92 -4.09 22.52 6.97
C SER A 92 -5.33 23.29 6.49
N GLN A 93 -6.49 22.64 6.49
CA GLN A 93 -7.73 23.26 6.05
C GLN A 93 -8.25 24.30 7.05
N PHE A 94 -8.15 24.02 8.34
CA PHE A 94 -8.51 25.00 9.38
C PHE A 94 -7.68 26.28 9.25
N ARG A 95 -6.38 26.15 9.05
CA ARG A 95 -5.48 27.30 8.86
C ARG A 95 -5.79 28.11 7.59
N LYS A 96 -6.17 27.41 6.51
CA LYS A 96 -6.43 28.05 5.20
C LYS A 96 -7.84 28.62 5.07
N ARG A 97 -8.84 28.00 5.67
CA ARG A 97 -10.26 28.23 5.36
C ARG A 97 -11.13 28.48 6.58
N GLY A 98 -10.64 28.20 7.79
CA GLY A 98 -11.35 28.42 9.05
C GLY A 98 -12.38 27.36 9.40
N GLU A 99 -13.06 27.62 10.52
CA GLU A 99 -14.03 26.73 11.15
C GLU A 99 -15.28 26.49 10.30
N ASP A 100 -15.90 27.56 9.80
CA ASP A 100 -17.16 27.46 9.05
C ASP A 100 -16.99 26.56 7.81
N TRP A 101 -15.85 26.66 7.17
CA TRP A 101 -15.55 25.80 6.05
C TRP A 101 -15.42 24.34 6.46
N LEU A 102 -14.75 24.02 7.56
CA LEU A 102 -14.63 22.65 8.07
C LEU A 102 -15.99 22.05 8.41
N LEU A 103 -16.83 22.82 9.09
CA LEU A 103 -18.15 22.37 9.49
C LEU A 103 -19.06 22.09 8.30
N LEU A 104 -19.07 22.98 7.29
CA LEU A 104 -19.97 22.89 6.15
C LEU A 104 -19.37 22.11 4.98
N LYS A 105 -18.29 22.62 4.36
CA LYS A 105 -17.70 22.05 3.15
C LYS A 105 -16.68 20.96 3.45
N GLY A 106 -15.95 21.04 4.56
CA GLY A 106 -15.05 20.01 5.06
C GLY A 106 -15.75 18.75 5.57
N GLY A 107 -17.08 18.80 5.68
CA GLY A 107 -17.90 17.61 5.94
C GLY A 107 -18.05 17.24 7.40
N PHE A 108 -17.56 18.02 8.36
CA PHE A 108 -17.65 17.69 9.78
C PHE A 108 -19.10 17.46 10.22
N ASN A 109 -20.03 18.35 9.84
CA ASN A 109 -21.45 18.21 10.20
C ASN A 109 -22.16 17.02 9.54
N ARG A 110 -21.59 16.46 8.47
CA ARG A 110 -22.20 15.34 7.73
C ARG A 110 -21.59 14.00 8.06
N GLN A 111 -20.28 13.96 8.30
CA GLN A 111 -19.52 12.73 8.47
C GLN A 111 -19.20 12.42 9.92
N LEU A 112 -19.34 13.39 10.82
CA LEU A 112 -19.02 13.22 12.22
C LEU A 112 -20.26 13.41 13.09
N PRO A 113 -20.39 12.62 14.16
CA PRO A 113 -21.38 12.93 15.20
C PRO A 113 -21.11 14.32 15.79
N PRO A 114 -22.13 15.10 16.12
CA PRO A 114 -21.98 16.52 16.52
C PRO A 114 -20.96 16.74 17.65
N ARG A 115 -20.96 15.85 18.65
CA ARG A 115 -20.04 15.91 19.79
C ARG A 115 -18.58 15.77 19.37
N GLN A 116 -18.28 14.86 18.44
CA GLN A 116 -16.93 14.65 17.92
C GLN A 116 -16.47 15.85 17.07
N ALA A 117 -17.34 16.36 16.21
CA ALA A 117 -17.05 17.56 15.44
C ALA A 117 -16.68 18.75 16.35
N GLU A 118 -17.47 18.98 17.40
CA GLU A 118 -17.22 20.05 18.39
C GLU A 118 -15.87 19.89 19.11
N ILE A 119 -15.55 18.67 19.57
CA ILE A 119 -14.28 18.37 20.25
C ILE A 119 -13.09 18.66 19.33
N LEU A 120 -13.15 18.19 18.07
CA LEU A 120 -12.06 18.38 17.11
C LEU A 120 -11.88 19.85 16.73
N VAL A 121 -12.96 20.59 16.49
CA VAL A 121 -12.91 22.03 16.23
C VAL A 121 -12.35 22.80 17.42
N LYS A 122 -12.78 22.47 18.65
CA LYS A 122 -12.24 23.09 19.86
C LYS A 122 -10.74 22.81 20.05
N ALA A 123 -10.29 21.61 19.71
CA ALA A 123 -8.88 21.24 19.76
C ALA A 123 -8.07 22.00 18.69
N LEU A 124 -8.59 22.15 17.47
CA LEU A 124 -8.00 22.95 16.40
C LEU A 124 -7.83 24.42 16.82
N LYS A 125 -8.88 25.05 17.37
CA LYS A 125 -8.84 26.42 17.86
C LYS A 125 -7.76 26.64 18.92
N LYS A 126 -7.51 25.63 19.74
CA LYS A 126 -6.51 25.68 20.82
C LYS A 126 -5.10 25.26 20.37
N GLY A 127 -4.92 24.84 19.12
CA GLY A 127 -3.67 24.29 18.62
C GLY A 127 -3.23 23.00 19.35
N LYS A 128 -4.20 22.24 19.86
CA LYS A 128 -3.97 21.01 20.65
C LYS A 128 -4.43 19.73 19.93
N LEU A 129 -4.81 19.85 18.66
CA LEU A 129 -5.13 18.66 17.87
C LEU A 129 -3.85 17.86 17.59
N ASN A 130 -3.93 16.56 17.74
CA ASN A 130 -2.87 15.63 17.44
C ASN A 130 -3.44 14.30 16.91
N PRO A 131 -2.63 13.41 16.31
CA PRO A 131 -3.11 12.13 15.77
C PRO A 131 -3.85 11.25 16.78
N GLU A 132 -3.38 11.19 18.02
CA GLU A 132 -3.98 10.38 19.10
C GLU A 132 -5.39 10.88 19.45
N LEU A 133 -5.57 12.20 19.50
CA LEU A 133 -6.88 12.79 19.76
C LEU A 133 -7.86 12.53 18.60
N VAL A 134 -7.37 12.56 17.36
CA VAL A 134 -8.15 12.20 16.17
C VAL A 134 -8.56 10.73 16.25
N GLU A 135 -7.62 9.82 16.47
CA GLU A 135 -7.87 8.39 16.58
C GLU A 135 -8.92 8.08 17.66
N LYS A 136 -8.74 8.64 18.86
CA LYS A 136 -9.67 8.46 19.99
C LYS A 136 -11.07 8.94 19.67
N ASN A 137 -11.21 10.11 19.05
CA ASN A 137 -12.53 10.68 18.75
C ASN A 137 -13.21 10.01 17.56
N LEU A 138 -12.44 9.47 16.63
CA LEU A 138 -12.96 8.78 15.45
C LEU A 138 -13.02 7.25 15.61
N ALA A 139 -12.69 6.70 16.76
CA ALA A 139 -12.70 5.25 17.02
C ALA A 139 -14.05 4.56 16.75
N LYS A 140 -15.16 5.31 16.82
CA LYS A 140 -16.52 4.81 16.53
C LYS A 140 -17.02 5.16 15.12
N VAL A 141 -16.23 5.89 14.35
CA VAL A 141 -16.52 6.24 12.96
C VAL A 141 -15.85 5.18 12.08
N SER A 142 -16.57 4.62 11.13
CA SER A 142 -16.03 3.57 10.28
C SER A 142 -14.82 4.07 9.44
N PRO A 143 -13.88 3.21 9.08
CA PRO A 143 -12.75 3.60 8.22
C PRO A 143 -13.21 4.23 6.90
N GLU A 144 -14.31 3.77 6.34
CA GLU A 144 -14.90 4.28 5.10
C GLU A 144 -15.37 5.73 5.27
N GLU A 145 -16.07 6.04 6.36
CA GLU A 145 -16.52 7.40 6.69
C GLU A 145 -15.33 8.33 6.96
N GLN A 146 -14.30 7.82 7.66
CA GLN A 146 -13.06 8.56 7.88
C GLN A 146 -12.32 8.85 6.55
N MET A 147 -12.33 7.91 5.61
CA MET A 147 -11.77 8.13 4.27
C MET A 147 -12.58 9.14 3.45
N LEU A 148 -13.91 9.12 3.55
CA LEU A 148 -14.77 10.14 2.94
C LEU A 148 -14.47 11.52 3.50
N LEU A 149 -14.33 11.63 4.83
CA LEU A 149 -13.94 12.86 5.48
C LEU A 149 -12.57 13.34 4.98
N LEU A 150 -11.59 12.44 4.89
CA LEU A 150 -10.26 12.76 4.36
C LEU A 150 -10.32 13.31 2.93
N ASN A 151 -11.11 12.69 2.07
CA ASN A 151 -11.30 13.14 0.68
C ASN A 151 -11.94 14.54 0.62
N LEU A 152 -12.94 14.82 1.47
CA LEU A 152 -13.56 16.15 1.58
C LEU A 152 -12.56 17.22 2.04
N LEU A 153 -11.61 16.85 2.89
CA LEU A 153 -10.51 17.70 3.32
C LEU A 153 -9.38 17.83 2.27
N GLY A 154 -9.48 17.13 1.14
CA GLY A 154 -8.48 17.14 0.08
C GLY A 154 -7.23 16.31 0.38
N GLY A 155 -7.28 15.47 1.42
CA GLY A 155 -6.21 14.54 1.76
C GLY A 155 -6.30 13.23 0.98
N ARG A 156 -5.20 12.48 0.98
CA ARG A 156 -5.14 11.14 0.39
C ARG A 156 -4.29 10.22 1.26
N LEU A 157 -4.76 8.98 1.44
CA LEU A 157 -3.94 7.98 2.11
C LEU A 157 -2.76 7.57 1.24
N PRO A 158 -1.56 7.46 1.82
CA PRO A 158 -0.43 6.86 1.14
C PRO A 158 -0.69 5.37 0.93
N PHE A 159 -0.05 4.82 -0.09
CA PHE A 159 -0.03 3.38 -0.32
C PHE A 159 1.18 2.74 0.36
N GLY A 160 1.02 1.49 0.74
CA GLY A 160 2.10 0.60 1.13
C GLY A 160 2.05 -0.68 0.34
N TYR A 161 3.05 -1.51 0.52
CA TYR A 161 3.18 -2.82 -0.12
C TYR A 161 3.10 -3.90 0.93
N ARG A 162 2.30 -4.92 0.66
CA ARG A 162 2.09 -6.06 1.55
C ARG A 162 2.21 -7.36 0.76
N MET A 163 2.74 -8.41 1.40
CA MET A 163 2.74 -9.76 0.82
C MET A 163 1.30 -10.26 0.66
N VAL A 164 0.99 -10.91 -0.47
CA VAL A 164 -0.33 -11.53 -0.70
C VAL A 164 -0.53 -12.83 0.09
N GLY A 165 0.54 -13.43 0.58
CA GLY A 165 0.52 -14.61 1.44
C GLY A 165 1.34 -14.39 2.70
N ASP A 166 1.03 -15.17 3.73
CA ASP A 166 1.68 -15.14 5.04
C ASP A 166 2.98 -15.97 5.10
N ASN A 167 3.25 -16.74 4.04
CA ASN A 167 4.46 -17.55 3.92
C ASN A 167 4.85 -17.76 2.45
N PRO A 168 6.11 -18.19 2.15
CA PRO A 168 6.58 -18.37 0.77
C PRO A 168 5.77 -19.36 -0.04
N LYS A 169 5.30 -20.45 0.56
CA LYS A 169 4.46 -21.47 -0.11
C LYS A 169 3.16 -20.85 -0.61
N ARG A 170 2.45 -20.13 0.25
CA ARG A 170 1.18 -19.47 -0.10
C ARG A 170 1.38 -18.37 -1.13
N CYS A 171 2.47 -17.60 -1.04
CA CYS A 171 2.85 -16.65 -2.09
C CYS A 171 3.05 -17.34 -3.43
N ALA A 172 3.76 -18.46 -3.48
CA ALA A 172 3.97 -19.24 -4.70
C ALA A 172 2.63 -19.78 -5.27
N GLU A 173 1.76 -20.34 -4.43
CA GLU A 173 0.44 -20.82 -4.84
C GLU A 173 -0.43 -19.70 -5.45
N MET A 174 -0.40 -18.51 -4.86
CA MET A 174 -1.11 -17.34 -5.40
C MET A 174 -0.53 -16.86 -6.72
N CYS A 175 0.80 -16.85 -6.86
CA CYS A 175 1.48 -16.54 -8.12
C CYS A 175 1.12 -17.55 -9.22
N MET A 176 1.15 -18.85 -8.92
CA MET A 176 0.80 -19.92 -9.85
C MET A 176 -0.67 -19.77 -10.31
N SER A 177 -1.59 -19.54 -9.39
CA SER A 177 -3.01 -19.32 -9.72
C SER A 177 -3.23 -18.10 -10.62
N LYS A 178 -2.45 -17.02 -10.44
CA LYS A 178 -2.50 -15.83 -11.30
C LYS A 178 -1.91 -16.13 -12.67
N LEU A 179 -0.79 -16.84 -12.72
CA LEU A 179 -0.14 -17.25 -13.96
C LEU A 179 -1.04 -18.14 -14.80
N ASP A 180 -1.70 -19.13 -14.21
CA ASP A 180 -2.66 -20.01 -14.88
C ASP A 180 -3.81 -19.25 -15.51
N ARG A 181 -4.32 -18.22 -14.83
CA ARG A 181 -5.37 -17.35 -15.40
C ARG A 181 -4.88 -16.58 -16.61
N VAL A 182 -3.66 -16.06 -16.56
CA VAL A 182 -3.04 -15.33 -17.67
C VAL A 182 -2.79 -16.26 -18.85
N LEU A 183 -2.24 -17.45 -18.61
CA LEU A 183 -1.98 -18.45 -19.66
C LEU A 183 -3.27 -18.89 -20.35
N ARG A 184 -4.34 -19.17 -19.58
CA ARG A 184 -5.67 -19.48 -20.16
C ARG A 184 -6.21 -18.34 -21.01
N ARG A 185 -6.02 -17.10 -20.57
CA ARG A 185 -6.43 -15.93 -21.35
C ARG A 185 -5.65 -15.79 -22.65
N ILE A 186 -4.33 -15.94 -22.60
CA ILE A 186 -3.46 -15.87 -23.78
C ILE A 186 -3.84 -16.98 -24.78
N ARG A 187 -4.04 -18.20 -24.32
CA ARG A 187 -4.48 -19.32 -25.19
C ARG A 187 -5.77 -19.02 -25.90
N ARG A 188 -6.78 -18.54 -25.14
CA ARG A 188 -8.08 -18.18 -25.72
C ARG A 188 -7.99 -17.08 -26.77
N VAL A 189 -7.15 -16.04 -26.54
CA VAL A 189 -6.93 -14.95 -27.47
C VAL A 189 -6.19 -15.47 -28.73
N ALA A 190 -5.20 -16.35 -28.58
CA ALA A 190 -4.51 -16.98 -29.68
C ALA A 190 -5.46 -17.80 -30.56
N GLU A 191 -6.33 -18.62 -29.95
CA GLU A 191 -7.36 -19.41 -30.67
C GLU A 191 -8.35 -18.50 -31.42
N GLN A 192 -8.72 -17.36 -30.83
CA GLN A 192 -9.59 -16.39 -31.51
C GLN A 192 -8.91 -15.72 -32.72
N LEU A 193 -7.63 -15.39 -32.58
CA LEU A 193 -6.83 -14.84 -33.68
C LEU A 193 -6.64 -15.84 -34.81
N GLU A 194 -6.35 -17.11 -34.47
CA GLU A 194 -6.23 -18.19 -35.46
C GLU A 194 -7.52 -18.38 -36.26
N LYS A 195 -8.67 -18.42 -35.58
CA LYS A 195 -9.97 -18.51 -36.27
C LYS A 195 -10.20 -17.32 -37.21
N ALA A 196 -9.99 -16.11 -36.74
CA ALA A 196 -10.16 -14.90 -37.56
C ALA A 196 -9.21 -14.88 -38.77
N TYR A 197 -8.02 -15.49 -38.65
CA TYR A 197 -7.06 -15.58 -39.75
C TYR A 197 -7.44 -16.65 -40.80
N LEU A 198 -8.14 -17.71 -40.38
CA LEU A 198 -8.60 -18.78 -41.27
C LEU A 198 -9.93 -18.44 -41.97
N GLU A 199 -10.71 -17.52 -41.42
CA GLU A 199 -12.02 -17.08 -41.96
C GLU A 199 -11.93 -15.83 -42.86
N GLY A 200 -10.77 -15.18 -42.97
CA GLY A 200 -10.51 -14.00 -43.79
C GLY A 200 -9.68 -14.30 -45.03
#